data_88382899deec749d1170234c97b9f91a
#
_entry.id   88382899deec749d1170234c97b9f91a
#
_cell.length_a   1.000
_cell.length_b   1.000
_cell.length_c   1.000
_cell.angle_alpha   90.00
_cell.angle_beta   90.00
_cell.angle_gamma   90.00
#
_symmetry.space_group_name_H-M   'P 1'
#
loop_
_entity.id
_entity.type
_entity.pdbx_description
1 polymer ?
#
loop_
_entity_poly.entity_id
_entity_poly.type
_entity_poly.pdbx_seq_one_letter_code
_entity_poly.pdbx_strand_id
1 'polypeptide(L)'
;MTRPPEPNPLAGRSLRAPIWWGVVWGVIQAGVPLGLWWLDPATVYALSLTLIAAVYIGFAVADGRPRVIAVETVVAAVFVVVGAVGVTGPAWLLVAGFVGHGFKDLWQHRTQFVANTGWWPPFCLVVDFVAAAILVVLLAVGVDFY
;
A
#
# COMPACT_ATOMS: atom_id res chain seq x y z
N MET A 1 -43.47 1.14 12.94
CA MET A 1 -42.32 1.42 13.83
C MET A 1 -41.06 1.17 13.02
N THR A 2 -40.39 2.21 12.56
CA THR A 2 -39.11 2.12 11.85
C THR A 2 -37.99 1.93 12.88
N ARG A 3 -37.17 0.88 12.75
CA ARG A 3 -36.01 0.69 13.58
C ARG A 3 -35.11 1.92 13.47
N PRO A 4 -34.57 2.44 14.58
CA PRO A 4 -33.54 3.49 14.49
C PRO A 4 -32.36 2.96 13.66
N PRO A 5 -31.70 3.83 12.89
CA PRO A 5 -30.53 3.43 12.12
C PRO A 5 -29.46 2.86 13.07
N GLU A 6 -28.91 1.70 12.71
CA GLU A 6 -27.81 1.09 13.47
C GLU A 6 -26.62 2.06 13.52
N PRO A 7 -25.99 2.22 14.70
CA PRO A 7 -24.82 3.09 14.81
C PRO A 7 -23.72 2.59 13.85
N ASN A 8 -23.17 3.50 13.07
CA ASN A 8 -22.05 3.21 12.17
C ASN A 8 -20.90 2.59 12.99
N PRO A 9 -20.52 1.32 12.78
CA PRO A 9 -19.50 0.63 13.56
C PRO A 9 -18.09 1.26 13.41
N LEU A 10 -17.93 2.19 12.45
CA LEU A 10 -16.69 2.94 12.23
C LEU A 10 -16.69 4.31 12.90
N ALA A 11 -17.85 4.79 13.40
CA ALA A 11 -17.96 6.06 14.11
C ALA A 11 -17.23 5.94 15.47
N GLY A 12 -16.03 6.52 15.55
CA GLY A 12 -15.26 6.57 16.80
C GLY A 12 -14.02 5.64 16.85
N ARG A 13 -13.69 4.89 15.80
CA ARG A 13 -12.41 4.17 15.75
C ARG A 13 -11.24 5.16 15.66
N SER A 14 -10.41 5.16 16.70
CA SER A 14 -9.19 5.97 16.72
C SER A 14 -8.25 5.56 15.60
N LEU A 15 -7.87 6.51 14.73
CA LEU A 15 -6.87 6.31 13.68
C LEU A 15 -5.42 6.36 14.21
N ARG A 16 -5.23 6.63 15.50
CA ARG A 16 -3.89 6.77 16.10
C ARG A 16 -3.06 5.49 15.95
N ALA A 17 -3.65 4.33 16.24
CA ALA A 17 -2.94 3.05 16.15
C ALA A 17 -2.53 2.70 14.71
N PRO A 18 -3.43 2.70 13.71
CA PRO A 18 -3.03 2.42 12.33
C PRO A 18 -2.00 3.43 11.79
N ILE A 19 -2.10 4.72 12.11
CA ILE A 19 -1.12 5.72 11.70
C ILE A 19 0.24 5.44 12.34
N TRP A 20 0.30 5.24 13.65
CA TRP A 20 1.55 4.97 14.36
C TRP A 20 2.25 3.69 13.84
N TRP A 21 1.51 2.59 13.74
CA TRP A 21 2.04 1.36 13.19
C TRP A 21 2.42 1.48 11.71
N GLY A 22 1.69 2.30 10.94
CA GLY A 22 2.02 2.62 9.56
C GLY A 22 3.38 3.32 9.44
N VAL A 23 3.67 4.30 10.31
CA VAL A 23 4.98 4.96 10.34
C VAL A 23 6.09 3.97 10.69
N VAL A 24 5.91 3.20 11.78
CA VAL A 24 6.91 2.20 12.22
C VAL A 24 7.19 1.19 11.11
N TRP A 25 6.14 0.63 10.52
CA TRP A 25 6.29 -0.37 9.48
C TRP A 25 6.83 0.21 8.18
N GLY A 26 6.43 1.42 7.81
CA GLY A 26 6.94 2.13 6.63
C GLY A 26 8.45 2.39 6.72
N VAL A 27 8.95 2.79 7.89
CA VAL A 27 10.40 2.95 8.13
C VAL A 27 11.12 1.61 8.06
N ILE A 28 10.58 0.56 8.70
CA ILE A 28 11.17 -0.79 8.63
C ILE A 28 11.22 -1.27 7.18
N GLN A 29 10.11 -1.20 6.46
CA GLN A 29 10.03 -1.65 5.06
C GLN A 29 10.99 -0.89 4.15
N ALA A 30 11.09 0.43 4.30
CA ALA A 30 12.03 1.24 3.53
C ALA A 30 13.49 0.98 3.91
N GLY A 31 13.77 0.54 5.13
CA GLY A 31 15.10 0.19 5.59
C GLY A 31 15.58 -1.21 5.20
N VAL A 32 14.66 -2.14 4.94
CA VAL A 32 15.00 -3.54 4.61
C VAL A 32 15.99 -3.68 3.44
N PRO A 33 15.85 -2.94 2.31
CA PRO A 33 16.80 -3.06 1.21
C PRO A 33 18.23 -2.70 1.59
N LEU A 34 18.41 -1.77 2.52
CA LEU A 34 19.75 -1.36 3.00
C LEU A 34 20.46 -2.47 3.78
N GLY A 35 19.69 -3.41 4.36
CA GLY A 35 20.21 -4.59 5.05
C GLY A 35 20.41 -5.81 4.16
N LEU A 36 19.81 -5.83 2.98
CA LEU A 36 19.84 -6.95 2.03
C LEU A 36 20.84 -6.68 0.90
N TRP A 37 22.12 -6.46 1.28
CA TRP A 37 23.22 -6.06 0.41
C TRP A 37 23.47 -6.97 -0.82
N TRP A 38 22.87 -8.16 -0.84
CA TRP A 38 22.93 -9.12 -1.97
C TRP A 38 21.76 -9.01 -2.96
N LEU A 39 20.82 -8.09 -2.72
CA LEU A 39 19.69 -7.82 -3.60
C LEU A 39 19.70 -6.36 -4.02
N ASP A 40 19.34 -6.11 -5.27
CA ASP A 40 19.15 -4.74 -5.74
C ASP A 40 18.02 -4.08 -4.98
N PRO A 41 18.21 -2.89 -4.41
CA PRO A 41 17.15 -2.17 -3.70
C PRO A 41 15.87 -2.01 -4.53
N ALA A 42 15.98 -1.73 -5.83
CA ALA A 42 14.83 -1.64 -6.73
C ALA A 42 13.98 -2.91 -6.73
N THR A 43 14.62 -4.09 -6.76
CA THR A 43 13.92 -5.38 -6.68
C THR A 43 13.16 -5.53 -5.38
N VAL A 44 13.75 -5.18 -4.24
CA VAL A 44 13.09 -5.31 -2.93
C VAL A 44 11.90 -4.37 -2.81
N TYR A 45 12.03 -3.12 -3.26
CA TYR A 45 10.92 -2.17 -3.26
C TYR A 45 9.81 -2.58 -4.23
N ALA A 46 10.13 -3.09 -5.42
CA ALA A 46 9.15 -3.60 -6.36
C ALA A 46 8.36 -4.79 -5.80
N LEU A 47 9.03 -5.74 -5.15
CA LEU A 47 8.39 -6.86 -4.47
C LEU A 47 7.49 -6.39 -3.33
N SER A 48 7.95 -5.42 -2.55
CA SER A 48 7.15 -4.82 -1.46
C SER A 48 5.87 -4.17 -1.98
N LEU A 49 5.97 -3.35 -3.03
CA LEU A 49 4.82 -2.71 -3.68
C LEU A 49 3.82 -3.74 -4.22
N THR A 50 4.33 -4.77 -4.90
CA THR A 50 3.51 -5.86 -5.45
C THR A 50 2.78 -6.62 -4.33
N LEU A 51 3.48 -6.93 -3.25
CA LEU A 51 2.92 -7.67 -2.13
C LEU A 51 1.80 -6.88 -1.42
N ILE A 52 2.02 -5.59 -1.18
CA ILE A 52 1.03 -4.69 -0.57
C ILE A 52 -0.24 -4.63 -1.44
N ALA A 53 -0.08 -4.47 -2.75
CA ALA A 53 -1.21 -4.45 -3.68
C ALA A 53 -1.96 -5.80 -3.70
N ALA A 54 -1.25 -6.93 -3.65
CA ALA A 54 -1.82 -8.26 -3.68
C ALA A 54 -2.66 -8.60 -2.42
N VAL A 55 -2.37 -7.99 -1.28
CA VAL A 55 -3.15 -8.19 -0.03
C VAL A 55 -4.63 -7.87 -0.25
N TYR A 56 -4.96 -6.87 -1.06
CA TYR A 56 -6.34 -6.50 -1.36
C TYR A 56 -7.10 -7.57 -2.14
N ILE A 57 -6.43 -8.44 -2.90
CA ILE A 57 -7.07 -9.60 -3.53
C ILE A 57 -7.62 -10.53 -2.43
N GLY A 58 -6.87 -10.75 -1.36
CA GLY A 58 -7.31 -11.55 -0.22
C GLY A 58 -8.57 -10.96 0.45
N PHE A 59 -8.59 -9.64 0.69
CA PHE A 59 -9.78 -8.96 1.21
C PHE A 59 -10.95 -9.01 0.24
N ALA A 60 -10.70 -8.87 -1.06
CA ALA A 60 -11.75 -8.95 -2.08
C ALA A 60 -12.36 -10.36 -2.18
N VAL A 61 -11.55 -11.41 -2.04
CA VAL A 61 -12.04 -12.78 -1.97
C VAL A 61 -12.90 -13.00 -0.71
N ALA A 62 -12.48 -12.47 0.43
CA ALA A 62 -13.26 -12.51 1.67
C ALA A 62 -14.55 -11.68 1.58
N ASP A 63 -14.57 -10.61 0.80
CA ASP A 63 -15.77 -9.81 0.48
C ASP A 63 -16.78 -10.62 -0.35
N GLY A 64 -16.30 -11.47 -1.25
CA GLY A 64 -17.09 -12.41 -2.04
C GLY A 64 -17.82 -11.82 -3.24
N ARG A 65 -17.77 -10.50 -3.49
CA ARG A 65 -18.40 -9.86 -4.65
C ARG A 65 -17.52 -9.98 -5.90
N PRO A 66 -17.99 -10.65 -6.99
CA PRO A 66 -17.13 -10.87 -8.18
C PRO A 66 -16.57 -9.58 -8.79
N ARG A 67 -17.35 -8.50 -8.77
CA ARG A 67 -16.90 -7.20 -9.26
C ARG A 67 -15.73 -6.65 -8.43
N VAL A 68 -15.77 -6.82 -7.11
CA VAL A 68 -14.70 -6.36 -6.21
C VAL A 68 -13.43 -7.16 -6.46
N ILE A 69 -13.55 -8.49 -6.58
CA ILE A 69 -12.42 -9.38 -6.91
C ILE A 69 -11.80 -8.98 -8.25
N ALA A 70 -12.61 -8.78 -9.29
CA ALA A 70 -12.11 -8.41 -10.61
C ALA A 70 -11.38 -7.06 -10.57
N VAL A 71 -11.94 -6.03 -9.92
CA VAL A 71 -11.31 -4.71 -9.83
C VAL A 71 -10.00 -4.77 -9.06
N GLU A 72 -9.97 -5.41 -7.88
CA GLU A 72 -8.74 -5.49 -7.08
C GLU A 72 -7.66 -6.33 -7.77
N THR A 73 -8.04 -7.38 -8.53
CA THR A 73 -7.09 -8.16 -9.33
C THR A 73 -6.46 -7.30 -10.43
N VAL A 74 -7.27 -6.50 -11.14
CA VAL A 74 -6.74 -5.58 -12.18
C VAL A 74 -5.84 -4.52 -11.55
N VAL A 75 -6.25 -3.93 -10.43
CA VAL A 75 -5.44 -2.95 -9.71
C VAL A 75 -4.10 -3.55 -9.27
N ALA A 76 -4.12 -4.74 -8.67
CA ALA A 76 -2.89 -5.44 -8.28
C ALA A 76 -2.00 -5.74 -9.51
N ALA A 77 -2.57 -6.17 -10.62
CA ALA A 77 -1.83 -6.40 -11.87
C ALA A 77 -1.14 -5.12 -12.38
N VAL A 78 -1.79 -3.97 -12.27
CA VAL A 78 -1.17 -2.67 -12.61
C VAL A 78 0.05 -2.41 -11.72
N PHE A 79 -0.03 -2.65 -10.41
CA PHE A 79 1.11 -2.46 -9.51
C PHE A 79 2.23 -3.48 -9.75
N VAL A 80 1.91 -4.71 -10.17
CA VAL A 80 2.92 -5.69 -10.64
C VAL A 80 3.68 -5.13 -11.84
N VAL A 81 2.98 -4.56 -12.82
CA VAL A 81 3.61 -3.96 -14.01
C VAL A 81 4.47 -2.75 -13.60
N VAL A 82 3.96 -1.87 -12.74
CA VAL A 82 4.73 -0.72 -12.22
C VAL A 82 6.00 -1.19 -11.50
N GLY A 83 5.90 -2.21 -10.65
CA GLY A 83 7.04 -2.82 -9.98
C GLY A 83 8.05 -3.40 -10.97
N ALA A 84 7.58 -4.19 -11.94
CA ALA A 84 8.44 -4.82 -12.95
C ALA A 84 9.20 -3.78 -13.80
N VAL A 85 8.50 -2.71 -14.22
CA VAL A 85 9.15 -1.61 -14.97
C VAL A 85 10.09 -0.82 -14.05
N GLY A 86 9.75 -0.67 -12.77
CA GLY A 86 10.57 0.02 -11.78
C GLY A 86 11.88 -0.70 -11.47
N VAL A 87 11.98 -2.01 -11.66
CA VAL A 87 13.22 -2.80 -11.50
C VAL A 87 14.21 -2.57 -12.65
N THR A 88 13.73 -2.31 -13.86
CA THR A 88 14.57 -2.18 -15.06
C THR A 88 14.64 -0.76 -15.61
N GLY A 89 13.79 0.12 -15.10
CA GLY A 89 13.67 1.51 -15.52
C GLY A 89 14.04 2.48 -14.40
N PRO A 90 13.66 3.75 -14.50
CA PRO A 90 14.01 4.72 -13.48
C PRO A 90 13.32 4.41 -12.14
N ALA A 91 14.10 4.38 -11.04
CA ALA A 91 13.62 4.09 -9.69
C ALA A 91 12.50 5.05 -9.19
N TRP A 92 12.35 6.22 -9.82
CA TRP A 92 11.22 7.13 -9.62
C TRP A 92 9.85 6.50 -9.89
N LEU A 93 9.80 5.44 -10.71
CA LEU A 93 8.57 4.67 -10.93
C LEU A 93 8.14 3.93 -9.67
N LEU A 94 9.08 3.48 -8.84
CA LEU A 94 8.77 2.87 -7.55
C LEU A 94 8.20 3.90 -6.57
N VAL A 95 8.76 5.11 -6.55
CA VAL A 95 8.19 6.24 -5.79
C VAL A 95 6.74 6.51 -6.24
N ALA A 96 6.54 6.65 -7.56
CA ALA A 96 5.20 6.86 -8.11
C ALA A 96 4.24 5.70 -7.80
N GLY A 97 4.75 4.46 -7.79
CA GLY A 97 4.00 3.27 -7.40
C GLY A 97 3.51 3.33 -5.96
N PHE A 98 4.39 3.61 -5.00
CA PHE A 98 4.00 3.75 -3.58
C PHE A 98 3.04 4.91 -3.37
N VAL A 99 3.29 6.08 -3.97
CA VAL A 99 2.36 7.22 -3.91
C VAL A 99 1.00 6.86 -4.50
N GLY A 100 0.98 6.21 -5.66
CA GLY A 100 -0.26 5.76 -6.31
C GLY A 100 -1.03 4.75 -5.47
N HIS A 101 -0.33 3.79 -4.83
CA HIS A 101 -0.96 2.82 -3.95
C HIS A 101 -1.51 3.51 -2.68
N GLY A 102 -0.78 4.43 -2.08
CA GLY A 102 -1.27 5.22 -0.95
C GLY A 102 -2.54 6.01 -1.28
N PHE A 103 -2.65 6.60 -2.49
CA PHE A 103 -3.90 7.21 -2.94
C PHE A 103 -5.03 6.20 -3.14
N LYS A 104 -4.74 5.00 -3.62
CA LYS A 104 -5.71 3.90 -3.69
C LYS A 104 -6.22 3.55 -2.30
N ASP A 105 -5.36 3.50 -1.30
CA ASP A 105 -5.74 3.22 0.09
C ASP A 105 -6.60 4.33 0.68
N LEU A 106 -6.29 5.60 0.37
CA LEU A 106 -7.13 6.73 0.77
C LEU A 106 -8.53 6.63 0.15
N TRP A 107 -8.61 6.28 -1.13
CA TRP A 107 -9.87 6.04 -1.81
C TRP A 107 -10.64 4.88 -1.17
N GLN A 108 -9.96 3.76 -0.91
CA GLN A 108 -10.53 2.58 -0.24
C GLN A 108 -11.04 2.92 1.16
N HIS A 109 -10.27 3.69 1.94
CA HIS A 109 -10.69 4.13 3.27
C HIS A 109 -11.97 4.97 3.23
N ARG A 110 -12.10 5.84 2.22
CA ARG A 110 -13.27 6.72 2.06
C ARG A 110 -14.50 6.01 1.51
N THR A 111 -14.32 5.09 0.58
CA THR A 111 -15.42 4.45 -0.15
C THR A 111 -15.85 3.13 0.45
N GLN A 112 -14.97 2.47 1.23
CA GLN A 112 -15.17 1.11 1.73
C GLN A 112 -15.57 0.15 0.60
N PHE A 113 -14.96 0.33 -0.60
CA PHE A 113 -15.26 -0.45 -1.79
C PHE A 113 -15.05 -1.95 -1.55
N VAL A 114 -13.96 -2.33 -0.88
CA VAL A 114 -13.75 -3.67 -0.34
C VAL A 114 -14.23 -3.67 1.11
N ALA A 115 -15.16 -4.55 1.44
CA ALA A 115 -15.67 -4.67 2.80
C ALA A 115 -14.63 -5.28 3.74
N ASN A 116 -14.85 -5.08 5.04
CA ASN A 116 -14.08 -5.72 6.13
C ASN A 116 -12.58 -5.37 6.19
N THR A 117 -12.12 -4.36 5.47
CA THR A 117 -10.71 -3.92 5.51
C THR A 117 -10.34 -3.23 6.82
N GLY A 118 -11.31 -2.66 7.53
CA GLY A 118 -11.17 -2.09 8.87
C GLY A 118 -10.11 -0.98 8.98
N TRP A 119 -9.05 -1.24 9.76
CA TRP A 119 -7.94 -0.33 9.99
C TRP A 119 -6.84 -0.44 8.90
N TRP A 120 -6.94 -1.41 8.00
CA TRP A 120 -5.90 -1.72 7.02
C TRP A 120 -5.61 -0.58 6.04
N PRO A 121 -6.62 0.05 5.38
CA PRO A 121 -6.34 1.12 4.42
C PRO A 121 -5.60 2.33 5.05
N PRO A 122 -6.00 2.88 6.22
CA PRO A 122 -5.24 3.98 6.81
C PRO A 122 -3.85 3.58 7.29
N PHE A 123 -3.63 2.32 7.64
CA PHE A 123 -2.30 1.80 7.96
C PHE A 123 -1.43 1.76 6.70
N CYS A 124 -1.87 1.10 5.62
CA CYS A 124 -1.12 1.00 4.36
C CYS A 124 -0.87 2.36 3.72
N LEU A 125 -1.86 3.25 3.72
CA LEU A 125 -1.68 4.64 3.30
C LEU A 125 -0.43 5.27 3.91
N VAL A 126 -0.24 5.13 5.22
CA VAL A 126 0.90 5.71 5.93
C VAL A 126 2.19 4.98 5.58
N VAL A 127 2.16 3.64 5.52
CA VAL A 127 3.31 2.82 5.08
C VAL A 127 3.82 3.30 3.73
N ASP A 128 2.91 3.45 2.76
CA ASP A 128 3.25 3.80 1.38
C ASP A 128 3.85 5.21 1.28
N PHE A 129 3.24 6.20 1.93
CA PHE A 129 3.78 7.56 1.89
C PHE A 129 5.10 7.69 2.65
N VAL A 130 5.30 6.96 3.75
CA VAL A 130 6.58 6.93 4.45
C VAL A 130 7.64 6.27 3.59
N ALA A 131 7.34 5.12 2.97
CA ALA A 131 8.25 4.46 2.04
C ALA A 131 8.61 5.37 0.86
N ALA A 132 7.60 5.98 0.20
CA ALA A 132 7.83 6.91 -0.90
C ALA A 132 8.71 8.10 -0.48
N ALA A 133 8.48 8.70 0.69
CA ALA A 133 9.28 9.81 1.19
C ALA A 133 10.74 9.40 1.43
N ILE A 134 10.97 8.23 2.01
CA ILE A 134 12.34 7.71 2.23
C ILE A 134 13.00 7.41 0.88
N LEU A 135 12.29 6.79 -0.08
CA LEU A 135 12.83 6.55 -1.41
C LEU A 135 13.24 7.86 -2.11
N VAL A 136 12.42 8.90 -2.01
CA VAL A 136 12.78 10.24 -2.55
C VAL A 136 14.09 10.74 -1.94
N VAL A 137 14.24 10.62 -0.62
CA VAL A 137 15.48 11.04 0.05
C VAL A 137 16.67 10.22 -0.43
N LEU A 138 16.55 8.88 -0.49
CA LEU A 138 17.63 7.98 -0.93
C LEU A 138 18.05 8.29 -2.36
N LEU A 139 17.11 8.52 -3.28
CA LEU A 139 17.41 8.92 -4.64
C LEU A 139 18.07 10.30 -4.72
N ALA A 140 17.60 11.25 -3.90
CA ALA A 140 18.13 12.61 -3.88
C ALA A 140 19.59 12.67 -3.35
N VAL A 141 19.96 11.77 -2.43
CA VAL A 141 21.36 11.67 -1.93
C VAL A 141 22.24 10.75 -2.76
N GLY A 142 21.72 10.21 -3.87
CA GLY A 142 22.49 9.43 -4.84
C GLY A 142 22.72 7.97 -4.44
N VAL A 143 21.84 7.38 -3.65
CA VAL A 143 21.87 5.93 -3.39
C VAL A 143 21.60 5.18 -4.69
N ASP A 144 22.48 4.23 -5.01
CA ASP A 144 22.33 3.35 -6.16
C ASP A 144 21.23 2.31 -5.88
N PHE A 145 20.35 2.11 -6.84
CA PHE A 145 19.21 1.20 -6.74
C PHE A 145 19.38 -0.06 -7.59
N TYR A 146 20.44 -0.12 -8.43
CA TYR A 146 20.70 -1.20 -9.39
C TYR A 146 22.10 -1.76 -9.26
#